data_a243748cc253de21f4a9cb2b5d219cf0
#
_entry.id   a243748cc253de21f4a9cb2b5d219cf0
#
_cell.length_a   1.000
_cell.length_b   1.000
_cell.length_c   1.000
_cell.angle_alpha   90.00
_cell.angle_beta   90.00
_cell.angle_gamma   90.00
#
_symmetry.space_group_name_H-M   'P 1'
#
loop_
_entity.id
_entity.type
_entity.pdbx_description
1 polymer ?
#
loop_
_entity_poly.entity_id
_entity_poly.type
_entity_poly.pdbx_seq_one_letter_code
_entity_poly.pdbx_strand_id
1 'polypeptide(L)'
;RYLSDDHPFFRVSGTRVEILPYPLKINVTDHTVSFFPELREAPPSVLHAGVPKSYFHAEDVYPGPLGQPCEPSVILFPEVVNSSHSCLEPLSKKAALEMILPHSLLVYDTEVARREFQALVGLVEQADCYRLHFGRDVMELPWLVTPLLEKRQARREN
;
A
#
# COMPACT_ATOMS: atom_id res chain seq x y z
N ARG A 1 -10.61 5.34 -0.21
CA ARG A 1 -11.28 4.13 -0.76
C ARG A 1 -10.27 2.99 -0.79
N TYR A 2 -10.68 1.84 -0.29
CA TYR A 2 -9.86 0.63 -0.25
C TYR A 2 -9.88 -0.08 -1.61
N LEU A 3 -8.73 -0.63 -2.04
CA LEU A 3 -8.60 -1.38 -3.28
C LEU A 3 -8.24 -2.84 -3.03
N SER A 4 -7.16 -3.09 -2.29
CA SER A 4 -6.65 -4.42 -2.02
C SER A 4 -5.75 -4.38 -0.78
N ASP A 5 -5.50 -5.53 -0.19
CA ASP A 5 -4.49 -5.77 0.83
C ASP A 5 -3.22 -6.36 0.18
N ASP A 6 -2.68 -7.44 0.67
CA ASP A 6 -1.39 -8.03 0.30
C ASP A 6 -1.19 -8.33 -1.21
N HIS A 7 -2.26 -8.47 -2.00
CA HIS A 7 -2.20 -8.93 -3.38
C HIS A 7 -2.92 -7.99 -4.34
N PRO A 8 -2.35 -6.81 -4.66
CA PRO A 8 -2.94 -5.93 -5.65
C PRO A 8 -2.82 -6.50 -7.07
N PHE A 9 -3.91 -6.45 -7.84
CA PHE A 9 -3.88 -6.76 -9.26
C PHE A 9 -3.57 -5.52 -10.08
N PHE A 10 -2.76 -5.69 -11.13
CA PHE A 10 -2.40 -4.61 -12.04
C PHE A 10 -3.00 -4.83 -13.42
N ARG A 11 -3.40 -3.74 -14.06
CA ARG A 11 -3.68 -3.68 -15.48
C ARG A 11 -2.67 -2.75 -16.14
N VAL A 12 -1.95 -3.26 -17.15
CA VAL A 12 -0.99 -2.49 -17.92
C VAL A 12 -1.63 -2.08 -19.24
N SER A 13 -1.65 -0.78 -19.54
CA SER A 13 -2.17 -0.21 -20.80
C SER A 13 -1.12 0.73 -21.38
N GLY A 14 -0.33 0.25 -22.32
CA GLY A 14 0.84 0.97 -22.82
C GLY A 14 1.87 1.18 -21.72
N THR A 15 2.14 2.45 -21.39
CA THR A 15 3.06 2.82 -20.29
C THR A 15 2.37 3.03 -18.94
N ARG A 16 1.04 2.93 -18.89
CA ARG A 16 0.25 3.17 -17.67
C ARG A 16 -0.03 1.88 -16.94
N VAL A 17 0.05 1.94 -15.64
CA VAL A 17 -0.27 0.85 -14.73
C VAL A 17 -1.39 1.31 -13.81
N GLU A 18 -2.49 0.56 -13.79
CA GLU A 18 -3.62 0.77 -12.88
C GLU A 18 -3.66 -0.35 -11.85
N ILE A 19 -4.00 -0.01 -10.61
CA ILE A 19 -4.36 -0.98 -9.57
C ILE A 19 -5.86 -1.25 -9.71
N LEU A 20 -6.21 -2.52 -9.80
CA LEU A 20 -7.59 -2.99 -9.85
C LEU A 20 -8.10 -3.27 -8.44
N PRO A 21 -9.38 -2.99 -8.16
CA PRO A 21 -9.98 -3.37 -6.89
C PRO A 21 -10.06 -4.89 -6.77
N TYR A 22 -9.51 -5.42 -5.70
CA TYR A 22 -9.62 -6.80 -5.29
C TYR A 22 -9.78 -6.82 -3.76
N PRO A 23 -10.99 -6.59 -3.26
CA PRO A 23 -11.24 -6.41 -1.84
C PRO A 23 -11.11 -7.73 -1.10
N LEU A 24 -9.92 -7.99 -0.60
CA LEU A 24 -9.66 -9.05 0.37
C LEU A 24 -10.00 -8.57 1.78
N LYS A 25 -10.16 -9.52 2.69
CA LYS A 25 -10.26 -9.22 4.11
C LYS A 25 -8.97 -8.59 4.59
N ILE A 26 -9.10 -7.51 5.35
CA ILE A 26 -7.97 -6.87 6.03
C ILE A 26 -7.63 -7.69 7.27
N ASN A 27 -6.34 -7.93 7.46
CA ASN A 27 -5.80 -8.68 8.58
C ASN A 27 -5.11 -7.74 9.56
N VAL A 28 -5.54 -7.73 10.81
CA VAL A 28 -4.96 -6.88 11.86
C VAL A 28 -4.61 -7.67 13.10
N THR A 29 -3.53 -7.30 13.75
CA THR A 29 -3.15 -7.83 15.06
C THR A 29 -3.91 -7.10 16.17
N ASP A 30 -4.02 -7.70 17.36
CA ASP A 30 -4.61 -7.06 18.54
C ASP A 30 -3.90 -5.74 18.88
N HIS A 31 -2.59 -5.69 18.63
CA HIS A 31 -1.82 -4.45 18.79
C HIS A 31 -2.30 -3.35 17.82
N THR A 32 -2.54 -3.68 16.55
CA THR A 32 -3.11 -2.74 15.57
C THR A 32 -4.50 -2.27 15.99
N VAL A 33 -5.37 -3.20 16.41
CA VAL A 33 -6.72 -2.88 16.92
C VAL A 33 -6.69 -1.87 18.05
N SER A 34 -5.66 -1.90 18.91
CA SER A 34 -5.55 -0.97 20.05
C SER A 34 -5.42 0.51 19.63
N PHE A 35 -4.92 0.80 18.44
CA PHE A 35 -4.79 2.17 17.89
C PHE A 35 -6.06 2.69 17.21
N PHE A 36 -6.95 1.78 16.79
CA PHE A 36 -8.12 2.12 15.99
C PHE A 36 -9.41 1.71 16.71
N PRO A 37 -10.07 2.64 17.43
CA PRO A 37 -11.27 2.35 18.21
C PRO A 37 -12.40 1.71 17.39
N GLU A 38 -12.50 2.05 16.09
CA GLU A 38 -13.48 1.51 15.16
C GLU A 38 -13.30 0.02 14.87
N LEU A 39 -12.12 -0.54 15.15
CA LEU A 39 -11.82 -1.96 14.97
C LEU A 39 -12.14 -2.81 16.22
N ARG A 40 -12.61 -2.22 17.32
CA ARG A 40 -12.88 -2.95 18.58
C ARG A 40 -13.98 -4.01 18.46
N GLU A 41 -14.88 -3.84 17.49
CA GLU A 41 -15.93 -4.80 17.18
C GLU A 41 -15.49 -5.85 16.15
N ALA A 42 -14.23 -5.84 15.72
CA ALA A 42 -13.70 -6.84 14.81
C ALA A 42 -13.87 -8.25 15.43
N PRO A 43 -14.10 -9.27 14.61
CA PRO A 43 -14.22 -10.65 15.08
C PRO A 43 -12.98 -11.07 15.90
N PRO A 44 -13.13 -11.96 16.88
CA PRO A 44 -12.01 -12.42 17.69
C PRO A 44 -10.88 -12.97 16.81
N SER A 45 -9.65 -12.72 17.24
CA SER A 45 -8.46 -13.12 16.50
C SER A 45 -8.36 -14.64 16.33
N VAL A 46 -7.92 -15.06 15.16
CA VAL A 46 -7.61 -16.45 14.81
C VAL A 46 -6.11 -16.56 14.58
N LEU A 47 -5.51 -17.68 14.98
CA LEU A 47 -4.09 -17.94 14.72
C LEU A 47 -3.84 -18.07 13.21
N HIS A 48 -3.04 -17.14 12.65
CA HIS A 48 -2.54 -17.20 11.30
C HIS A 48 -1.01 -17.23 11.33
N ALA A 49 -0.42 -18.32 10.84
CA ALA A 49 1.03 -18.55 10.91
C ALA A 49 1.64 -18.31 12.32
N GLY A 50 0.91 -18.69 13.36
CA GLY A 50 1.34 -18.53 14.76
C GLY A 50 1.11 -17.13 15.35
N VAL A 51 0.53 -16.18 14.61
CA VAL A 51 0.21 -14.83 15.08
C VAL A 51 -1.31 -14.68 15.16
N PRO A 52 -1.88 -14.23 16.31
CA PRO A 52 -3.30 -13.93 16.42
C PRO A 52 -3.63 -12.72 15.55
N LYS A 53 -4.60 -12.87 14.63
CA LYS A 53 -5.09 -11.81 13.76
C LYS A 53 -6.60 -11.81 13.70
N SER A 54 -7.20 -10.64 13.71
CA SER A 54 -8.62 -10.42 13.39
C SER A 54 -8.78 -10.11 11.92
N TYR A 55 -9.91 -10.52 11.35
CA TYR A 55 -10.23 -10.35 9.93
C TYR A 55 -11.52 -9.55 9.80
N PHE A 56 -11.55 -8.56 8.93
CA PHE A 56 -12.77 -7.82 8.63
C PHE A 56 -12.79 -7.39 7.16
N HIS A 57 -13.98 -7.15 6.61
CA HIS A 57 -14.11 -6.48 5.32
C HIS A 57 -14.05 -4.97 5.52
N ALA A 58 -13.37 -4.26 4.63
CA ALA A 58 -13.21 -2.81 4.74
C ALA A 58 -14.57 -2.08 4.81
N GLU A 59 -15.56 -2.55 4.05
CA GLU A 59 -16.91 -2.01 4.02
C GLU A 59 -17.71 -2.18 5.32
N ASP A 60 -17.37 -3.17 6.15
CA ASP A 60 -18.02 -3.39 7.45
C ASP A 60 -17.62 -2.31 8.47
N VAL A 61 -16.41 -1.77 8.34
CA VAL A 61 -15.85 -0.76 9.24
C VAL A 61 -15.92 0.64 8.65
N TYR A 62 -15.63 0.76 7.36
CA TYR A 62 -15.57 2.02 6.63
C TYR A 62 -16.63 2.02 5.52
N PRO A 63 -17.88 2.42 5.84
CA PRO A 63 -18.97 2.38 4.87
C PRO A 63 -18.67 3.32 3.70
N GLY A 64 -18.85 2.80 2.50
CA GLY A 64 -18.64 3.54 1.26
C GLY A 64 -18.44 2.62 0.07
N PRO A 65 -18.48 3.15 -1.16
CA PRO A 65 -18.24 2.34 -2.34
C PRO A 65 -16.78 1.85 -2.35
N LEU A 66 -16.58 0.63 -2.81
CA LEU A 66 -15.25 0.10 -3.13
C LEU A 66 -14.51 1.05 -4.07
N GLY A 67 -13.18 0.99 -4.02
CA GLY A 67 -12.35 1.75 -4.93
C GLY A 67 -12.63 1.41 -6.39
N GLN A 68 -12.46 2.39 -7.26
CA GLN A 68 -12.42 2.17 -8.70
C GLN A 68 -10.96 1.92 -9.12
N PRO A 69 -10.71 1.27 -10.27
CA PRO A 69 -9.37 1.19 -10.81
C PRO A 69 -8.69 2.57 -10.79
N CYS A 70 -7.47 2.63 -10.32
CA CYS A 70 -6.76 3.90 -10.23
C CYS A 70 -5.28 3.77 -10.59
N GLU A 71 -4.72 4.83 -11.17
CA GLU A 71 -3.28 4.96 -11.38
C GLU A 71 -2.62 5.36 -10.05
N PRO A 72 -1.72 4.53 -9.48
CA PRO A 72 -0.99 4.91 -8.29
C PRO A 72 -0.11 6.13 -8.55
N SER A 73 -0.16 7.06 -7.62
CA SER A 73 0.59 8.32 -7.71
C SER A 73 1.73 8.41 -6.70
N VAL A 74 1.64 7.63 -5.63
CA VAL A 74 2.64 7.57 -4.56
C VAL A 74 2.85 6.12 -4.17
N ILE A 75 4.11 5.73 -3.98
CA ILE A 75 4.51 4.44 -3.40
C ILE A 75 5.29 4.71 -2.13
N LEU A 76 4.84 4.14 -1.03
CA LEU A 76 5.52 4.22 0.25
C LEU A 76 6.14 2.87 0.60
N PHE A 77 7.39 2.89 1.01
CA PHE A 77 8.13 1.72 1.51
C PHE A 77 8.31 1.88 3.02
N PRO A 78 7.44 1.24 3.84
CA PRO A 78 7.48 1.41 5.29
C PRO A 78 8.67 0.66 5.90
N GLU A 79 9.38 1.34 6.79
CA GLU A 79 10.43 0.80 7.65
C GLU A 79 10.16 1.23 9.08
N VAL A 80 9.88 0.29 9.98
CA VAL A 80 9.61 0.59 11.38
C VAL A 80 10.90 1.03 12.05
N VAL A 81 10.91 2.23 12.61
CA VAL A 81 12.06 2.82 13.29
C VAL A 81 11.75 3.12 14.76
N ASN A 82 12.77 3.10 15.61
CA ASN A 82 12.63 3.48 17.00
C ASN A 82 12.70 5.01 17.17
N SER A 83 11.73 5.72 16.60
CA SER A 83 11.59 7.17 16.66
C SER A 83 10.22 7.57 17.19
N SER A 84 10.12 8.75 17.78
CA SER A 84 8.82 9.34 18.17
C SER A 84 8.02 9.83 16.95
N HIS A 85 8.70 10.21 15.87
CA HIS A 85 8.09 10.78 14.67
C HIS A 85 8.44 10.01 13.42
N SER A 86 7.43 9.87 12.57
CA SER A 86 7.57 9.36 11.21
C SER A 86 8.10 10.42 10.26
N CYS A 87 8.86 10.02 9.25
CA CYS A 87 9.30 10.94 8.21
C CYS A 87 9.38 10.24 6.85
N LEU A 88 9.40 11.05 5.78
CA LEU A 88 9.48 10.60 4.41
C LEU A 88 10.84 10.97 3.81
N GLU A 89 11.50 9.98 3.22
CA GLU A 89 12.72 10.14 2.44
C GLU A 89 12.42 9.85 0.97
N PRO A 90 12.62 10.81 0.04
CA PRO A 90 12.42 10.57 -1.37
C PRO A 90 13.37 9.47 -1.90
N LEU A 91 12.83 8.55 -2.71
CA LEU A 91 13.61 7.50 -3.34
C LEU A 91 13.79 7.78 -4.85
N SER A 92 14.96 7.43 -5.36
CA SER A 92 15.15 7.34 -6.81
C SER A 92 14.34 6.15 -7.37
N LYS A 93 13.98 6.21 -8.65
CA LYS A 93 13.27 5.12 -9.34
C LYS A 93 14.02 3.79 -9.25
N LYS A 94 15.34 3.85 -9.38
CA LYS A 94 16.20 2.67 -9.23
C LYS A 94 16.08 2.07 -7.82
N ALA A 95 16.23 2.88 -6.77
CA ALA A 95 16.12 2.41 -5.40
C ALA A 95 14.74 1.83 -5.08
N ALA A 96 13.67 2.49 -5.55
CA ALA A 96 12.31 2.00 -5.39
C ALA A 96 12.09 0.65 -6.10
N LEU A 97 12.64 0.50 -7.32
CA LEU A 97 12.56 -0.78 -8.05
C LEU A 97 13.33 -1.89 -7.32
N GLU A 98 14.52 -1.62 -6.83
CA GLU A 98 15.31 -2.55 -6.03
C GLU A 98 14.58 -3.00 -4.75
N MET A 99 13.80 -2.11 -4.15
CA MET A 99 13.02 -2.42 -2.94
C MET A 99 11.76 -3.24 -3.24
N ILE A 100 11.05 -2.99 -4.35
CA ILE A 100 9.78 -3.67 -4.64
C ILE A 100 9.98 -5.08 -5.21
N LEU A 101 11.03 -5.31 -5.98
CA LEU A 101 11.28 -6.57 -6.69
C LEU A 101 11.26 -7.81 -5.79
N PRO A 102 11.95 -7.84 -4.63
CA PRO A 102 11.98 -9.02 -3.77
C PRO A 102 10.62 -9.44 -3.20
N HIS A 103 9.67 -8.51 -3.16
CA HIS A 103 8.34 -8.70 -2.57
C HIS A 103 7.24 -8.99 -3.60
N SER A 104 7.52 -8.79 -4.88
CA SER A 104 6.48 -8.78 -5.90
C SER A 104 6.78 -9.66 -7.11
N LEU A 105 8.04 -10.03 -7.35
CA LEU A 105 8.43 -10.80 -8.53
C LEU A 105 8.40 -12.30 -8.27
N LEU A 106 7.51 -13.00 -8.96
CA LEU A 106 7.43 -14.48 -8.93
C LEU A 106 8.19 -15.05 -10.12
N VAL A 107 9.28 -15.79 -9.86
CA VAL A 107 10.18 -16.32 -10.89
C VAL A 107 9.93 -17.81 -11.15
N TYR A 108 8.67 -18.21 -11.37
CA TYR A 108 8.31 -19.58 -11.73
C TYR A 108 8.21 -19.80 -13.25
N ASP A 109 7.87 -18.75 -13.99
CA ASP A 109 7.73 -18.74 -15.42
C ASP A 109 8.38 -17.46 -15.99
N THR A 110 9.26 -17.61 -16.98
CA THR A 110 10.05 -16.50 -17.53
C THR A 110 9.18 -15.44 -18.21
N GLU A 111 8.10 -15.86 -18.90
CA GLU A 111 7.22 -14.91 -19.59
C GLU A 111 6.37 -14.14 -18.60
N VAL A 112 5.87 -14.82 -17.55
CA VAL A 112 5.12 -14.17 -16.46
C VAL A 112 6.05 -13.21 -15.72
N ALA A 113 7.23 -13.66 -15.31
CA ALA A 113 8.20 -12.81 -14.61
C ALA A 113 8.60 -11.57 -15.42
N ARG A 114 8.74 -11.69 -16.73
CA ARG A 114 9.03 -10.54 -17.60
C ARG A 114 7.89 -9.54 -17.63
N ARG A 115 6.64 -10.00 -17.71
CA ARG A 115 5.45 -9.12 -17.67
C ARG A 115 5.29 -8.44 -16.31
N GLU A 116 5.49 -9.19 -15.23
CA GLU A 116 5.47 -8.62 -13.87
C GLU A 116 6.55 -7.56 -13.71
N PHE A 117 7.78 -7.84 -14.13
CA PHE A 117 8.87 -6.87 -14.09
C PHE A 117 8.54 -5.59 -14.87
N GLN A 118 7.98 -5.71 -16.08
CA GLN A 118 7.56 -4.56 -16.87
C GLN A 118 6.46 -3.74 -16.18
N ALA A 119 5.51 -4.42 -15.53
CA ALA A 119 4.47 -3.76 -14.76
C ALA A 119 5.05 -3.01 -13.54
N LEU A 120 6.00 -3.60 -12.82
CA LEU A 120 6.69 -2.97 -11.69
C LEU A 120 7.53 -1.76 -12.12
N VAL A 121 8.24 -1.86 -13.25
CA VAL A 121 8.95 -0.72 -13.84
C VAL A 121 7.97 0.41 -14.16
N GLY A 122 6.88 0.12 -14.88
CA GLY A 122 5.86 1.12 -15.21
C GLY A 122 5.24 1.76 -13.97
N LEU A 123 4.95 0.96 -12.94
CA LEU A 123 4.43 1.40 -11.65
C LEU A 123 5.37 2.39 -10.96
N VAL A 124 6.64 2.03 -10.87
CA VAL A 124 7.67 2.86 -10.22
C VAL A 124 7.92 4.15 -11.02
N GLU A 125 7.96 4.07 -12.36
CA GLU A 125 8.17 5.26 -13.21
C GLU A 125 7.05 6.28 -13.08
N GLN A 126 5.80 5.83 -12.98
CA GLN A 126 4.66 6.75 -12.91
C GLN A 126 4.38 7.33 -11.52
N ALA A 127 4.85 6.71 -10.43
CA ALA A 127 4.57 7.13 -9.05
C ALA A 127 5.75 7.87 -8.42
N ASP A 128 5.52 8.82 -7.51
CA ASP A 128 6.55 9.34 -6.62
C ASP A 128 6.81 8.33 -5.51
N CYS A 129 8.08 7.99 -5.27
CA CYS A 129 8.47 6.91 -4.35
C CYS A 129 9.16 7.49 -3.12
N TYR A 130 8.79 6.97 -1.94
CA TYR A 130 9.35 7.41 -0.67
C TYR A 130 9.59 6.21 0.25
N ARG A 131 10.69 6.26 0.99
CA ARG A 131 10.83 5.45 2.19
C ARG A 131 10.05 6.15 3.31
N LEU A 132 9.20 5.42 3.99
CA LEU A 132 8.49 5.88 5.16
C LEU A 132 9.18 5.31 6.40
N HIS A 133 9.97 6.15 7.08
CA HIS A 133 10.47 5.82 8.40
C HIS A 133 9.31 5.93 9.39
N PHE A 134 8.76 4.79 9.77
CA PHE A 134 7.53 4.68 10.52
C PHE A 134 7.81 4.71 12.02
N GLY A 135 7.52 5.84 12.67
CA GLY A 135 7.67 6.07 14.10
C GLY A 135 6.47 5.64 14.93
N ARG A 136 6.37 6.21 16.14
CA ARG A 136 5.27 5.89 17.08
C ARG A 136 4.03 6.77 16.90
N ASP A 137 4.06 7.74 16.03
CA ASP A 137 3.03 8.72 15.73
C ASP A 137 2.05 8.25 14.63
N VAL A 138 1.56 7.01 14.76
CA VAL A 138 0.69 6.34 13.78
C VAL A 138 -0.49 7.23 13.34
N MET A 139 -1.10 7.93 14.28
CA MET A 139 -2.28 8.77 14.03
C MET A 139 -1.96 10.05 13.25
N GLU A 140 -0.68 10.41 13.14
CA GLU A 140 -0.23 11.61 12.40
C GLU A 140 0.12 11.30 10.93
N LEU A 141 0.20 10.02 10.55
CA LEU A 141 0.51 9.62 9.17
C LEU A 141 -0.35 10.28 8.08
N PRO A 142 -1.67 10.46 8.26
CA PRO A 142 -2.47 11.18 7.27
C PRO A 142 -1.95 12.58 6.97
N TRP A 143 -1.47 13.31 7.98
CA TRP A 143 -0.90 14.66 7.81
C TRP A 143 0.42 14.64 7.03
N LEU A 144 1.19 13.56 7.15
CA LEU A 144 2.44 13.38 6.42
C LEU A 144 2.20 13.03 4.95
N VAL A 145 1.17 12.23 4.66
CA VAL A 145 0.91 11.68 3.31
C VAL A 145 0.01 12.58 2.47
N THR A 146 -0.98 13.24 3.06
CA THR A 146 -1.95 14.07 2.31
C THR A 146 -1.28 15.12 1.41
N PRO A 147 -0.27 15.88 1.84
CA PRO A 147 0.39 16.87 0.99
C PRO A 147 1.03 16.28 -0.28
N LEU A 148 1.46 15.02 -0.26
CA LEU A 148 2.02 14.34 -1.45
C LEU A 148 0.94 14.14 -2.51
N LEU A 149 -0.26 13.76 -2.09
CA LEU A 149 -1.40 13.50 -2.98
C LEU A 149 -1.89 14.81 -3.60
N GLU A 150 -2.02 15.87 -2.81
CA GLU A 150 -2.44 17.20 -3.28
C GLU A 150 -1.46 17.80 -4.29
N LYS A 151 -0.17 17.74 -4.00
CA LYS A 151 0.89 18.23 -4.91
C LYS A 151 0.83 17.54 -6.27
N ARG A 152 0.49 16.27 -6.30
CA ARG A 152 0.42 15.51 -7.55
C ARG A 152 -0.86 15.79 -8.32
N GLN A 153 -1.97 15.99 -7.63
CA GLN A 153 -3.22 16.40 -8.27
C GLN A 153 -3.06 17.74 -9.00
N ALA A 154 -2.45 18.72 -8.35
CA ALA A 154 -2.15 20.01 -8.96
C ALA A 154 -1.23 19.94 -10.19
N ARG A 155 -0.32 18.95 -10.25
CA ARG A 155 0.55 18.72 -11.43
C ARG A 155 -0.18 18.06 -12.61
N ARG A 156 -1.31 17.39 -12.39
CA ARG A 156 -2.10 16.76 -13.46
C ARG A 156 -3.08 17.73 -14.11
N GLU A 157 -3.43 18.80 -13.41
CA GLU A 157 -4.39 19.82 -13.85
C GLU A 157 -3.71 20.97 -14.62
N ASN A 158 -2.37 21.05 -14.62
CA ASN A 158 -1.54 21.99 -15.38
C ASN A 158 -0.88 21.31 -16.57
#